data_5521e71d8aa6a082043b05c441d0099b
#
_entry.id   5521e71d8aa6a082043b05c441d0099b
#
_cell.length_a   1.000
_cell.length_b   1.000
_cell.length_c   1.000
_cell.angle_alpha   90.00
_cell.angle_beta   90.00
_cell.angle_gamma   90.00
#
_symmetry.space_group_name_H-M   'P 1'
#
loop_
_entity.id
_entity.type
_entity.pdbx_description
1 polymer ?
#
loop_
_entity_poly.entity_id
_entity_poly.type
_entity_poly.pdbx_seq_one_letter_code
_entity_poly.pdbx_strand_id
1 'polypeptide(L)'
;MNSPIASAQLEARTARERYRAGECLPTAGVAPGMAQANLLAVPREYAYDFLLFAQRNPKPCPVLDVTDPGSPRTVLAPTADLRTDLPKYRVWRDGELVDEPTDATEAWAEHPDLVAFLIGCSFTFETPLQRAGIEVRHIAEGTNVPMYRTNRQCRPAGAFHGEMVVSMRPIPSDRVAEAAMISGRYPAVHGSPVHVGDPAGLGVADLARPDFGDAVPLHDGEVPVFWACGVTPQAAVMASRLPFAITHAPGYMFVSDVSDTTYEV
;
A
#
# COMPACT_ATOMS: atom_id res chain seq x y z
N MET A 1 -22.27 -23.51 9.33
CA MET A 1 -21.86 -22.65 8.21
C MET A 1 -21.00 -21.54 8.79
N ASN A 2 -19.73 -21.44 8.39
CA ASN A 2 -18.87 -20.36 8.85
C ASN A 2 -19.39 -19.02 8.33
N SER A 3 -19.29 -17.96 9.15
CA SER A 3 -19.60 -16.60 8.69
C SER A 3 -18.70 -16.24 7.48
N PRO A 4 -19.19 -15.46 6.48
CA PRO A 4 -18.37 -14.98 5.37
C PRO A 4 -17.07 -14.31 5.83
N ILE A 5 -17.11 -13.56 6.93
CA ILE A 5 -15.91 -12.92 7.54
C ILE A 5 -14.93 -13.99 8.04
N ALA A 6 -15.40 -15.05 8.72
CA ALA A 6 -14.51 -16.11 9.19
C ALA A 6 -13.83 -16.86 8.03
N SER A 7 -14.51 -17.00 6.88
CA SER A 7 -13.92 -17.58 5.67
C SER A 7 -12.83 -16.69 5.09
N ALA A 8 -13.06 -15.37 4.99
CA ALA A 8 -12.08 -14.41 4.49
C ALA A 8 -10.86 -14.28 5.43
N GLN A 9 -11.07 -14.32 6.74
CA GLN A 9 -9.98 -14.36 7.73
C GLN A 9 -9.12 -15.63 7.59
N LEU A 10 -9.74 -16.79 7.32
CA LEU A 10 -9.01 -18.03 7.07
C LEU A 10 -8.19 -17.92 5.78
N GLU A 11 -8.75 -17.32 4.74
CA GLU A 11 -8.04 -17.08 3.48
C GLU A 11 -6.84 -16.14 3.69
N ALA A 12 -7.00 -15.05 4.45
CA ALA A 12 -5.92 -14.13 4.80
C ALA A 12 -4.78 -14.84 5.55
N ARG A 13 -5.13 -15.68 6.53
CA ARG A 13 -4.14 -16.50 7.26
C ARG A 13 -3.41 -17.46 6.34
N THR A 14 -4.14 -18.19 5.50
CA THR A 14 -3.57 -19.13 4.53
C THR A 14 -2.64 -18.42 3.54
N ALA A 15 -3.00 -17.21 3.09
CA ALA A 15 -2.14 -16.41 2.24
C ALA A 15 -0.79 -16.09 2.93
N ARG A 16 -0.82 -15.61 4.19
CA ARG A 16 0.41 -15.36 4.97
C ARG A 16 1.25 -16.62 5.20
N GLU A 17 0.63 -17.79 5.41
CA GLU A 17 1.33 -19.06 5.52
C GLU A 17 2.06 -19.44 4.22
N ARG A 18 1.44 -19.18 3.06
CA ARG A 18 2.06 -19.39 1.73
C ARG A 18 3.22 -18.44 1.51
N TYR A 19 3.10 -17.16 1.91
CA TYR A 19 4.19 -16.18 1.81
C TYR A 19 5.37 -16.58 2.68
N ARG A 20 5.13 -17.02 3.93
CA ARG A 20 6.15 -17.59 4.82
C ARG A 20 6.83 -18.81 4.22
N ALA A 21 6.14 -19.56 3.37
CA ALA A 21 6.70 -20.69 2.62
C ALA A 21 7.40 -20.27 1.31
N GLY A 22 7.53 -18.96 1.02
CA GLY A 22 8.26 -18.42 -0.13
C GLY A 22 7.41 -18.11 -1.36
N GLU A 23 6.07 -18.19 -1.28
CA GLU A 23 5.23 -17.76 -2.41
C GLU A 23 5.34 -16.24 -2.61
N CYS A 24 5.68 -15.83 -3.83
CA CYS A 24 5.93 -14.43 -4.20
C CYS A 24 5.00 -14.01 -5.34
N LEU A 25 3.78 -13.61 -5.01
CA LEU A 25 2.78 -13.10 -5.95
C LEU A 25 2.20 -11.76 -5.45
N PRO A 26 1.80 -10.84 -6.35
CA PRO A 26 1.06 -9.63 -5.97
C PRO A 26 -0.21 -9.97 -5.18
N THR A 27 -0.60 -9.08 -4.25
CA THR A 27 -1.70 -9.36 -3.31
C THR A 27 -3.03 -8.73 -3.72
N ALA A 28 -3.12 -8.07 -4.88
CA ALA A 28 -4.39 -7.58 -5.41
C ALA A 28 -5.40 -8.74 -5.57
N GLY A 29 -6.60 -8.59 -5.04
CA GLY A 29 -7.64 -9.63 -5.06
C GLY A 29 -7.46 -10.78 -4.07
N VAL A 30 -6.39 -10.81 -3.27
CA VAL A 30 -6.18 -11.82 -2.21
C VAL A 30 -7.06 -11.53 -1.01
N ALA A 31 -7.72 -12.55 -0.45
CA ALA A 31 -8.62 -12.47 0.69
C ALA A 31 -9.65 -11.32 0.58
N PRO A 32 -10.55 -11.33 -0.42
CA PRO A 32 -11.50 -10.26 -0.66
C PRO A 32 -12.34 -9.95 0.58
N GLY A 33 -12.43 -8.68 0.96
CA GLY A 33 -13.11 -8.25 2.18
C GLY A 33 -12.20 -8.14 3.41
N MET A 34 -10.90 -8.46 3.28
CA MET A 34 -9.89 -8.19 4.30
C MET A 34 -9.02 -7.00 3.91
N ALA A 35 -8.74 -6.14 4.90
CA ALA A 35 -7.88 -4.97 4.69
C ALA A 35 -6.43 -5.39 4.45
N GLN A 36 -5.77 -4.68 3.54
CA GLN A 36 -4.35 -4.84 3.28
C GLN A 36 -3.58 -3.59 3.71
N ALA A 37 -2.32 -3.76 4.10
CA ALA A 37 -1.49 -2.68 4.58
C ALA A 37 -0.11 -2.66 3.90
N ASN A 38 0.38 -1.45 3.68
CA ASN A 38 1.76 -1.17 3.28
C ASN A 38 2.66 -1.25 4.53
N LEU A 39 3.85 -1.82 4.41
CA LEU A 39 4.84 -1.89 5.48
C LEU A 39 5.94 -0.85 5.27
N LEU A 40 6.28 -0.11 6.32
CA LEU A 40 7.55 0.59 6.48
C LEU A 40 8.10 0.28 7.88
N ALA A 41 9.31 -0.23 7.98
CA ALA A 41 10.06 -0.37 9.23
C ALA A 41 11.34 0.48 9.17
N VAL A 42 11.56 1.28 10.21
CA VAL A 42 12.71 2.18 10.33
C VAL A 42 13.35 2.05 11.72
N PRO A 43 14.64 2.37 11.88
CA PRO A 43 15.26 2.47 13.20
C PRO A 43 14.48 3.42 14.11
N ARG A 44 14.39 3.11 15.40
CA ARG A 44 13.62 3.84 16.40
C ARG A 44 13.86 5.36 16.37
N GLU A 45 15.08 5.78 16.11
CA GLU A 45 15.45 7.21 16.05
C GLU A 45 14.70 7.98 14.97
N TYR A 46 14.25 7.31 13.87
CA TYR A 46 13.46 7.91 12.79
C TYR A 46 11.96 7.73 12.96
N ALA A 47 11.51 6.94 13.92
CA ALA A 47 10.09 6.57 14.06
C ALA A 47 9.20 7.79 14.37
N TYR A 48 9.65 8.70 15.24
CA TYR A 48 8.89 9.92 15.54
C TYR A 48 8.77 10.84 14.31
N ASP A 49 9.86 11.01 13.56
CA ASP A 49 9.88 11.82 12.35
C ASP A 49 8.91 11.25 11.30
N PHE A 50 8.90 9.91 11.12
CA PHE A 50 7.95 9.30 10.21
C PHE A 50 6.50 9.42 10.70
N LEU A 51 6.23 9.22 11.98
CA LEU A 51 4.89 9.42 12.54
C LEU A 51 4.38 10.85 12.28
N LEU A 52 5.24 11.87 12.47
CA LEU A 52 4.93 13.26 12.18
C LEU A 52 4.74 13.49 10.66
N PHE A 53 5.56 12.84 9.83
CA PHE A 53 5.40 12.88 8.37
C PHE A 53 4.04 12.30 7.95
N ALA A 54 3.66 11.14 8.46
CA ALA A 54 2.37 10.52 8.20
C ALA A 54 1.19 11.39 8.67
N GLN A 55 1.28 11.96 9.87
CA GLN A 55 0.28 12.89 10.40
C GLN A 55 0.12 14.16 9.55
N ARG A 56 1.20 14.65 8.93
CA ARG A 56 1.18 15.81 8.03
C ARG A 56 0.67 15.46 6.62
N ASN A 57 0.72 14.19 6.26
CA ASN A 57 0.35 13.65 4.95
C ASN A 57 -0.64 12.47 5.10
N PRO A 58 -1.80 12.65 5.78
CA PRO A 58 -2.67 11.55 6.15
C PRO A 58 -3.29 10.84 4.95
N LYS A 59 -3.38 11.50 3.80
CA LYS A 59 -3.97 10.91 2.60
C LYS A 59 -3.07 9.85 1.95
N PRO A 60 -1.77 10.08 1.68
CA PRO A 60 -0.86 9.04 1.20
C PRO A 60 -0.31 8.12 2.29
N CYS A 61 -0.36 8.53 3.56
CA CYS A 61 0.22 7.77 4.68
C CYS A 61 -0.77 7.58 5.84
N PRO A 62 -1.97 7.01 5.61
CA PRO A 62 -2.93 6.73 6.69
C PRO A 62 -2.41 5.57 7.53
N VAL A 63 -1.95 5.85 8.76
CA VAL A 63 -1.38 4.84 9.67
C VAL A 63 -2.51 4.02 10.29
N LEU A 64 -2.43 2.70 10.15
CA LEU A 64 -3.37 1.74 10.75
C LEU A 64 -2.83 1.13 12.05
N ASP A 65 -1.51 0.92 12.12
CA ASP A 65 -0.83 0.37 13.31
C ASP A 65 0.63 0.80 13.34
N VAL A 66 1.19 0.88 14.55
CA VAL A 66 2.61 1.13 14.81
C VAL A 66 3.08 0.14 15.87
N THR A 67 4.15 -0.59 15.57
CA THR A 67 4.67 -1.59 16.51
C THR A 67 5.49 -0.98 17.64
N ASP A 68 5.63 -1.70 18.74
CA ASP A 68 6.68 -1.41 19.71
C ASP A 68 8.07 -1.59 19.08
N PRO A 69 9.09 -0.84 19.53
CA PRO A 69 10.45 -1.01 19.03
C PRO A 69 10.94 -2.46 19.15
N GLY A 70 11.46 -3.00 18.05
CA GLY A 70 11.95 -4.38 17.96
C GLY A 70 10.87 -5.45 17.79
N SER A 71 9.60 -5.09 17.92
CA SER A 71 8.49 -6.05 17.76
C SER A 71 8.11 -6.24 16.29
N PRO A 72 8.08 -7.47 15.76
CA PRO A 72 7.52 -7.75 14.44
C PRO A 72 6.01 -8.07 14.49
N ARG A 73 5.33 -7.76 15.60
CA ARG A 73 3.92 -8.08 15.81
C ARG A 73 3.02 -6.89 15.54
N THR A 74 1.83 -7.15 15.02
CA THR A 74 0.81 -6.14 14.74
C THR A 74 -0.54 -6.56 15.30
N VAL A 75 -1.34 -5.58 15.75
CA VAL A 75 -2.73 -5.83 16.18
C VAL A 75 -3.64 -6.16 14.99
N LEU A 76 -3.24 -5.85 13.76
CA LEU A 76 -4.03 -6.14 12.56
C LEU A 76 -4.10 -7.64 12.22
N ALA A 77 -3.16 -8.44 12.75
CA ALA A 77 -3.15 -9.90 12.67
C ALA A 77 -2.26 -10.45 13.80
N PRO A 78 -2.83 -10.78 14.98
CA PRO A 78 -2.05 -11.10 16.18
C PRO A 78 -1.11 -12.32 16.06
N THR A 79 -1.39 -13.23 15.12
CA THR A 79 -0.56 -14.43 14.88
C THR A 79 0.48 -14.22 13.78
N ALA A 80 0.49 -13.06 13.13
CA ALA A 80 1.42 -12.77 12.05
C ALA A 80 2.81 -12.37 12.53
N ASP A 81 3.78 -12.50 11.65
CA ASP A 81 5.14 -12.00 11.80
C ASP A 81 5.48 -11.10 10.60
N LEU A 82 5.68 -9.81 10.85
CA LEU A 82 5.93 -8.83 9.79
C LEU A 82 7.25 -9.06 9.03
N ARG A 83 8.11 -9.96 9.50
CA ARG A 83 9.38 -10.31 8.86
C ARG A 83 9.22 -11.35 7.74
N THR A 84 8.13 -12.15 7.80
CA THR A 84 7.95 -13.34 6.95
C THR A 84 6.59 -13.42 6.26
N ASP A 85 5.60 -12.63 6.70
CA ASP A 85 4.20 -12.77 6.32
C ASP A 85 3.76 -11.81 5.20
N LEU A 86 4.74 -11.20 4.49
CA LEU A 86 4.52 -10.51 3.21
C LEU A 86 5.21 -11.30 2.09
N PRO A 87 4.68 -11.26 0.86
CA PRO A 87 5.25 -12.05 -0.23
C PRO A 87 6.59 -11.51 -0.74
N LYS A 88 6.88 -10.22 -0.54
CA LYS A 88 8.15 -9.61 -0.97
C LYS A 88 8.43 -8.31 -0.21
N TYR A 89 9.68 -8.14 0.16
CA TYR A 89 10.20 -6.96 0.86
C TYR A 89 11.17 -6.18 -0.02
N ARG A 90 11.51 -4.97 0.43
CA ARG A 90 12.60 -4.14 -0.06
C ARG A 90 13.47 -3.68 1.11
N VAL A 91 14.77 -3.91 0.99
CA VAL A 91 15.76 -3.43 1.98
C VAL A 91 16.47 -2.22 1.38
N TRP A 92 16.49 -1.14 2.14
CA TRP A 92 17.05 0.15 1.75
C TRP A 92 18.26 0.49 2.61
N ARG A 93 19.32 1.02 1.97
CA ARG A 93 20.49 1.60 2.66
C ARG A 93 20.82 2.94 2.01
N ASP A 94 20.95 3.98 2.81
CA ASP A 94 21.23 5.34 2.35
C ASP A 94 20.26 5.81 1.24
N GLY A 95 19.01 5.36 1.33
CA GLY A 95 17.95 5.63 0.35
C GLY A 95 18.03 4.83 -0.94
N GLU A 96 18.97 3.91 -1.07
CA GLU A 96 19.13 3.04 -2.23
C GLU A 96 18.57 1.63 -1.95
N LEU A 97 17.89 1.05 -2.94
CA LEU A 97 17.40 -0.32 -2.87
C LEU A 97 18.57 -1.29 -3.01
N VAL A 98 18.85 -2.09 -1.97
CA VAL A 98 19.97 -3.02 -1.96
C VAL A 98 19.57 -4.47 -2.05
N ASP A 99 18.33 -4.83 -1.66
CA ASP A 99 17.83 -6.21 -1.73
C ASP A 99 16.29 -6.26 -1.80
N GLU A 100 15.75 -7.35 -2.38
CA GLU A 100 14.32 -7.63 -2.48
C GLU A 100 13.99 -9.07 -2.05
N PRO A 101 14.14 -9.41 -0.75
CA PRO A 101 13.91 -10.77 -0.26
C PRO A 101 12.41 -11.11 -0.09
N THR A 102 12.10 -12.41 0.02
CA THR A 102 10.79 -12.93 0.47
C THR A 102 10.75 -13.15 2.00
N ASP A 103 11.88 -13.10 2.68
CA ASP A 103 12.06 -13.18 4.13
C ASP A 103 12.99 -12.06 4.59
N ALA A 104 12.49 -11.16 5.42
CA ALA A 104 13.23 -10.00 5.94
C ALA A 104 13.89 -10.26 7.32
N THR A 105 13.88 -11.50 7.82
CA THR A 105 14.36 -11.81 9.18
C THR A 105 15.81 -11.38 9.41
N GLU A 106 16.70 -11.62 8.44
CA GLU A 106 18.12 -11.24 8.54
C GLU A 106 18.27 -9.71 8.55
N ALA A 107 17.65 -9.02 7.60
CA ALA A 107 17.69 -7.56 7.53
C ALA A 107 17.07 -6.90 8.78
N TRP A 108 16.02 -7.51 9.35
CA TRP A 108 15.39 -7.03 10.58
C TRP A 108 16.32 -7.18 11.80
N ALA A 109 17.10 -8.25 11.85
CA ALA A 109 18.04 -8.53 12.95
C ALA A 109 19.22 -7.55 13.01
N GLU A 110 19.55 -6.86 11.91
CA GLU A 110 20.60 -5.84 11.89
C GLU A 110 20.26 -4.61 12.76
N HIS A 111 18.96 -4.34 12.93
CA HIS A 111 18.43 -3.23 13.72
C HIS A 111 17.40 -3.74 14.72
N PRO A 112 17.82 -4.15 15.93
CA PRO A 112 16.95 -4.80 16.91
C PRO A 112 15.86 -3.89 17.49
N ASP A 113 15.88 -2.60 17.19
CA ASP A 113 14.94 -1.59 17.65
C ASP A 113 14.05 -1.01 16.54
N LEU A 114 13.90 -1.72 15.41
CA LEU A 114 13.02 -1.27 14.33
C LEU A 114 11.60 -1.03 14.84
N VAL A 115 11.01 0.07 14.37
CA VAL A 115 9.59 0.37 14.52
C VAL A 115 8.91 0.22 13.17
N ALA A 116 7.90 -0.64 13.10
CA ALA A 116 7.14 -0.87 11.89
C ALA A 116 5.83 -0.07 11.89
N PHE A 117 5.53 0.51 10.74
CA PHE A 117 4.29 1.22 10.46
C PHE A 117 3.50 0.43 9.42
N LEU A 118 2.25 0.12 9.74
CA LEU A 118 1.27 -0.45 8.84
C LEU A 118 0.40 0.69 8.31
N ILE A 119 0.46 0.92 7.00
CA ILE A 119 -0.20 2.05 6.35
C ILE A 119 -1.29 1.50 5.44
N GLY A 120 -2.47 2.09 5.49
CA GLY A 120 -3.62 1.66 4.71
C GLY A 120 -3.30 1.55 3.22
N CYS A 121 -3.97 0.62 2.55
CA CYS A 121 -3.79 0.33 1.13
C CYS A 121 -5.10 0.49 0.37
N SER A 122 -5.03 1.06 -0.83
CA SER A 122 -6.16 1.23 -1.74
C SER A 122 -6.81 -0.10 -2.18
N PHE A 123 -6.12 -1.22 -2.06
CA PHE A 123 -6.70 -2.55 -2.33
C PHE A 123 -7.90 -2.84 -1.43
N THR A 124 -7.94 -2.25 -0.23
CA THR A 124 -9.05 -2.41 0.71
C THR A 124 -10.39 -1.91 0.15
N PHE A 125 -10.43 -0.86 -0.66
CA PHE A 125 -11.68 -0.38 -1.28
C PHE A 125 -11.96 -0.97 -2.69
N GLU A 126 -11.09 -1.82 -3.22
CA GLU A 126 -11.30 -2.45 -4.53
C GLU A 126 -12.46 -3.45 -4.52
N THR A 127 -12.61 -4.23 -3.46
CA THR A 127 -13.78 -5.11 -3.29
C THR A 127 -15.10 -4.34 -3.32
N PRO A 128 -15.29 -3.22 -2.60
CA PRO A 128 -16.44 -2.33 -2.76
C PRO A 128 -16.67 -1.81 -4.18
N LEU A 129 -15.63 -1.42 -4.92
CA LEU A 129 -15.75 -1.02 -6.32
C LEU A 129 -16.27 -2.16 -7.21
N GLN A 130 -15.69 -3.35 -7.07
CA GLN A 130 -16.11 -4.54 -7.81
C GLN A 130 -17.55 -4.94 -7.49
N ARG A 131 -17.97 -4.87 -6.21
CA ARG A 131 -19.36 -5.13 -5.79
C ARG A 131 -20.36 -4.14 -6.41
N ALA A 132 -19.91 -2.91 -6.67
CA ALA A 132 -20.71 -1.92 -7.41
C ALA A 132 -20.68 -2.13 -8.92
N GLY A 133 -19.97 -3.13 -9.44
CA GLY A 133 -19.84 -3.39 -10.87
C GLY A 133 -18.84 -2.46 -11.58
N ILE A 134 -17.93 -1.83 -10.84
CA ILE A 134 -16.81 -1.08 -11.39
C ILE A 134 -15.61 -2.02 -11.49
N GLU A 135 -15.14 -2.24 -12.72
CA GLU A 135 -13.99 -3.11 -12.97
C GLU A 135 -12.71 -2.55 -12.35
N VAL A 136 -11.94 -3.41 -11.72
CA VAL A 136 -10.57 -3.13 -11.28
C VAL A 136 -9.62 -3.81 -12.27
N ARG A 137 -9.13 -3.05 -13.24
CA ARG A 137 -8.46 -3.54 -14.44
C ARG A 137 -7.26 -4.41 -14.15
N HIS A 138 -6.37 -4.02 -13.26
CA HIS A 138 -5.19 -4.81 -12.93
C HIS A 138 -5.53 -6.17 -12.30
N ILE A 139 -6.65 -6.27 -11.55
CA ILE A 139 -7.15 -7.56 -11.04
C ILE A 139 -7.69 -8.41 -12.20
N ALA A 140 -8.48 -7.82 -13.10
CA ALA A 140 -9.05 -8.52 -14.24
C ALA A 140 -7.96 -9.06 -15.19
N GLU A 141 -6.85 -8.35 -15.34
CA GLU A 141 -5.70 -8.74 -16.19
C GLU A 141 -4.64 -9.57 -15.45
N GLY A 142 -4.76 -9.76 -14.13
CA GLY A 142 -3.78 -10.50 -13.34
C GLY A 142 -2.41 -9.81 -13.26
N THR A 143 -2.39 -8.47 -13.32
CA THR A 143 -1.19 -7.64 -13.25
C THR A 143 -1.14 -6.85 -11.94
N ASN A 144 -0.05 -6.13 -11.69
CA ASN A 144 0.07 -5.25 -10.54
C ASN A 144 -0.46 -3.85 -10.87
N VAL A 145 -1.06 -3.16 -9.89
CA VAL A 145 -1.61 -1.82 -10.10
C VAL A 145 -0.53 -0.84 -10.57
N PRO A 146 -0.78 0.00 -11.61
CA PRO A 146 0.18 1.03 -12.03
C PRO A 146 0.28 2.15 -11.00
N MET A 147 1.51 2.53 -10.66
CA MET A 147 1.79 3.59 -9.69
C MET A 147 2.80 4.58 -10.26
N TYR A 148 2.57 5.86 -9.98
CA TYR A 148 3.32 6.98 -10.56
C TYR A 148 3.79 7.93 -9.47
N ARG A 149 5.04 8.38 -9.55
CA ARG A 149 5.54 9.52 -8.80
C ARG A 149 4.94 10.79 -9.38
N THR A 150 4.58 11.72 -8.51
CA THR A 150 3.93 12.95 -8.94
C THR A 150 4.81 14.18 -8.68
N ASN A 151 4.44 15.32 -9.27
CA ASN A 151 5.03 16.63 -8.96
C ASN A 151 4.53 17.23 -7.63
N ARG A 152 3.66 16.52 -6.90
CA ARG A 152 3.11 16.99 -5.61
C ARG A 152 4.00 16.60 -4.45
N GLN A 153 4.62 17.58 -3.82
CA GLN A 153 5.48 17.35 -2.68
C GLN A 153 4.66 17.07 -1.41
N CYS A 154 5.06 16.05 -0.65
CA CYS A 154 4.59 15.82 0.70
C CYS A 154 5.13 16.91 1.65
N ARG A 155 4.35 17.22 2.68
CA ARG A 155 4.78 18.13 3.73
C ARG A 155 5.88 17.46 4.57
N PRO A 156 7.12 18.02 4.64
CA PRO A 156 8.24 17.35 5.29
C PRO A 156 8.09 17.30 6.82
N ALA A 157 8.76 16.33 7.43
CA ALA A 157 8.88 16.19 8.88
C ALA A 157 10.18 15.50 9.26
N GLY A 158 11.00 16.14 10.10
CA GLY A 158 12.32 15.64 10.47
C GLY A 158 13.15 15.30 9.23
N ALA A 159 13.65 14.08 9.16
CA ALA A 159 14.40 13.59 8.02
C ALA A 159 13.53 13.35 6.77
N PHE A 160 12.21 13.11 6.95
CA PHE A 160 11.36 12.66 5.85
C PHE A 160 10.87 13.80 4.96
N HIS A 161 11.08 13.64 3.66
CA HIS A 161 10.54 14.47 2.59
C HIS A 161 10.41 13.64 1.31
N GLY A 162 9.68 14.13 0.33
CA GLY A 162 9.55 13.47 -0.98
C GLY A 162 8.22 13.73 -1.66
N GLU A 163 8.06 13.14 -2.82
CA GLU A 163 6.89 13.28 -3.67
C GLU A 163 5.79 12.29 -3.25
N MET A 164 4.55 12.71 -3.44
CA MET A 164 3.42 11.79 -3.32
C MET A 164 3.43 10.81 -4.50
N VAL A 165 3.24 9.53 -4.21
CA VAL A 165 2.96 8.49 -5.21
C VAL A 165 1.45 8.32 -5.30
N VAL A 166 0.96 8.06 -6.52
CA VAL A 166 -0.44 7.73 -6.78
C VAL A 166 -0.55 6.38 -7.46
N SER A 167 -1.65 5.66 -7.20
CA SER A 167 -2.07 4.50 -8.00
C SER A 167 -3.20 4.91 -8.94
N MET A 168 -3.22 4.36 -10.17
CA MET A 168 -4.23 4.71 -11.17
C MET A 168 -5.13 3.51 -11.47
N ARG A 169 -6.41 3.82 -11.69
CA ARG A 169 -7.37 2.87 -12.25
C ARG A 169 -8.16 3.54 -13.37
N PRO A 170 -8.31 2.89 -14.54
CA PRO A 170 -9.26 3.29 -15.56
C PRO A 170 -10.68 3.15 -15.00
N ILE A 171 -11.49 4.21 -15.12
CA ILE A 171 -12.88 4.21 -14.68
C ILE A 171 -13.75 4.75 -15.81
N PRO A 172 -14.88 4.11 -16.15
CA PRO A 172 -15.84 4.68 -17.09
C PRO A 172 -16.23 6.10 -16.67
N SER A 173 -16.23 7.03 -17.61
CA SER A 173 -16.38 8.47 -17.32
C SER A 173 -17.68 8.81 -16.59
N ASP A 174 -18.76 8.07 -16.84
CA ASP A 174 -20.07 8.18 -16.17
C ASP A 174 -20.08 7.56 -14.75
N ARG A 175 -19.07 6.75 -14.39
CA ARG A 175 -18.97 6.07 -13.10
C ARG A 175 -17.95 6.72 -12.14
N VAL A 176 -17.25 7.76 -12.58
CA VAL A 176 -16.18 8.42 -11.76
C VAL A 176 -16.73 8.95 -10.43
N ALA A 177 -17.87 9.61 -10.44
CA ALA A 177 -18.48 10.15 -9.22
C ALA A 177 -18.83 9.03 -8.23
N GLU A 178 -19.33 7.91 -8.71
CA GLU A 178 -19.65 6.73 -7.89
C GLU A 178 -18.39 6.10 -7.31
N ALA A 179 -17.34 5.90 -8.12
CA ALA A 179 -16.06 5.39 -7.64
C ALA A 179 -15.45 6.29 -6.55
N ALA A 180 -15.55 7.62 -6.74
CA ALA A 180 -15.10 8.60 -5.74
C ALA A 180 -15.89 8.54 -4.44
N MET A 181 -17.22 8.35 -4.51
CA MET A 181 -18.09 8.21 -3.34
C MET A 181 -17.81 6.90 -2.60
N ILE A 182 -17.67 5.78 -3.32
CA ILE A 182 -17.37 4.47 -2.72
C ILE A 182 -16.03 4.54 -1.98
N SER A 183 -14.95 4.93 -2.66
CA SER A 183 -13.63 5.00 -2.04
C SER A 183 -13.56 6.07 -0.94
N GLY A 184 -14.36 7.14 -1.06
CA GLY A 184 -14.46 8.22 -0.07
C GLY A 184 -14.94 7.76 1.31
N ARG A 185 -15.67 6.66 1.39
CA ARG A 185 -16.09 6.03 2.64
C ARG A 185 -14.97 5.30 3.38
N TYR A 186 -13.77 5.24 2.79
CA TYR A 186 -12.60 4.54 3.34
C TYR A 186 -11.41 5.48 3.58
N PRO A 187 -11.55 6.55 4.40
CA PRO A 187 -10.50 7.56 4.58
C PRO A 187 -9.21 7.00 5.18
N ALA A 188 -9.30 5.94 5.99
CA ALA A 188 -8.14 5.27 6.59
C ALA A 188 -7.33 4.42 5.59
N VAL A 189 -7.79 4.27 4.34
CA VAL A 189 -7.09 3.56 3.26
C VAL A 189 -7.07 4.40 1.98
N HIS A 190 -6.72 5.68 2.14
CA HIS A 190 -6.56 6.74 1.15
C HIS A 190 -7.84 7.50 0.73
N GLY A 191 -9.03 6.95 0.95
CA GLY A 191 -10.31 7.65 0.66
C GLY A 191 -10.51 7.99 -0.81
N SER A 192 -11.17 9.13 -1.08
CA SER A 192 -11.48 9.60 -2.44
C SER A 192 -10.23 9.86 -3.29
N PRO A 193 -10.35 9.83 -4.63
CA PRO A 193 -9.27 10.18 -5.55
C PRO A 193 -8.64 11.55 -5.26
N VAL A 194 -7.39 11.71 -5.65
CA VAL A 194 -6.64 12.98 -5.59
C VAL A 194 -6.62 13.70 -6.92
N HIS A 195 -6.91 12.98 -8.02
CA HIS A 195 -6.95 13.55 -9.37
C HIS A 195 -7.77 12.67 -10.31
N VAL A 196 -8.39 13.29 -11.31
CA VAL A 196 -9.19 12.63 -12.36
C VAL A 196 -8.82 13.25 -13.70
N GLY A 197 -8.64 12.43 -14.72
CA GLY A 197 -8.36 12.85 -16.10
C GLY A 197 -6.88 13.09 -16.37
N ASP A 198 -6.53 14.20 -17.00
CA ASP A 198 -5.21 14.46 -17.57
C ASP A 198 -4.05 14.20 -16.58
N PRO A 199 -3.20 13.17 -16.83
CA PRO A 199 -2.08 12.82 -15.98
C PRO A 199 -1.00 13.91 -15.89
N ALA A 200 -0.92 14.81 -16.89
CA ALA A 200 0.03 15.92 -16.88
C ALA A 200 -0.17 16.86 -15.68
N GLY A 201 -1.41 16.98 -15.15
CA GLY A 201 -1.72 17.71 -13.93
C GLY A 201 -1.05 17.16 -12.67
N LEU A 202 -0.55 15.91 -12.72
CA LEU A 202 0.25 15.26 -11.69
C LEU A 202 1.74 15.18 -12.06
N GLY A 203 2.14 15.69 -13.23
CA GLY A 203 3.50 15.55 -13.75
C GLY A 203 3.79 14.16 -14.34
N VAL A 204 2.77 13.32 -14.52
CA VAL A 204 2.90 12.02 -15.18
C VAL A 204 2.88 12.19 -16.69
N ALA A 205 4.00 11.87 -17.33
CA ALA A 205 4.18 12.10 -18.76
C ALA A 205 3.58 10.99 -19.64
N ASP A 206 3.59 9.75 -19.15
CA ASP A 206 3.18 8.58 -19.94
C ASP A 206 2.59 7.49 -19.02
N LEU A 207 1.31 7.18 -19.22
CA LEU A 207 0.62 6.12 -18.46
C LEU A 207 1.10 4.70 -18.81
N ALA A 208 1.72 4.53 -19.97
CA ALA A 208 2.30 3.24 -20.37
C ALA A 208 3.65 2.94 -19.67
N ARG A 209 4.17 3.89 -18.89
CA ARG A 209 5.46 3.77 -18.18
C ARG A 209 5.32 4.11 -16.70
N PRO A 210 4.64 3.28 -15.90
CA PRO A 210 4.54 3.50 -14.47
C PRO A 210 5.91 3.38 -13.79
N ASP A 211 6.11 4.13 -12.69
CA ASP A 211 7.32 4.02 -11.87
C ASP A 211 7.36 2.69 -11.09
N PHE A 212 6.16 2.15 -10.75
CA PHE A 212 6.01 0.87 -10.08
C PHE A 212 4.76 0.15 -10.61
N GLY A 213 4.75 -1.18 -10.53
CA GLY A 213 3.65 -2.00 -11.05
C GLY A 213 3.68 -2.10 -12.58
N ASP A 214 2.53 -2.45 -13.15
CA ASP A 214 2.38 -2.74 -14.57
C ASP A 214 1.40 -1.74 -15.20
N ALA A 215 1.66 -1.33 -16.45
CA ALA A 215 0.71 -0.51 -17.20
C ALA A 215 -0.58 -1.29 -17.48
N VAL A 216 -1.72 -0.62 -17.40
CA VAL A 216 -3.02 -1.16 -17.81
C VAL A 216 -3.61 -0.32 -18.94
N PRO A 217 -4.35 -0.95 -19.88
CA PRO A 217 -4.98 -0.20 -20.97
C PRO A 217 -6.08 0.73 -20.44
N LEU A 218 -6.22 1.86 -21.14
CA LEU A 218 -7.34 2.79 -21.01
C LEU A 218 -8.23 2.62 -22.24
N HIS A 219 -9.48 2.19 -22.04
CA HIS A 219 -10.40 1.94 -23.14
C HIS A 219 -11.22 3.20 -23.47
N ASP A 220 -11.87 3.21 -24.65
CA ASP A 220 -12.75 4.30 -25.05
C ASP A 220 -13.86 4.55 -24.03
N GLY A 221 -14.06 5.81 -23.66
CA GLY A 221 -15.04 6.21 -22.66
C GLY A 221 -14.56 6.12 -21.21
N GLU A 222 -13.35 5.61 -20.96
CA GLU A 222 -12.72 5.61 -19.63
C GLU A 222 -11.83 6.84 -19.43
N VAL A 223 -11.64 7.19 -18.18
CA VAL A 223 -10.69 8.22 -17.74
C VAL A 223 -9.77 7.65 -16.67
N PRO A 224 -8.50 8.07 -16.63
CA PRO A 224 -7.60 7.68 -15.56
C PRO A 224 -8.00 8.39 -14.27
N VAL A 225 -8.19 7.64 -13.20
CA VAL A 225 -8.51 8.15 -11.88
C VAL A 225 -7.37 7.75 -10.93
N PHE A 226 -6.89 8.72 -10.14
CA PHE A 226 -5.69 8.57 -9.35
C PHE A 226 -6.01 8.69 -7.85
N TRP A 227 -5.58 7.70 -7.08
CA TRP A 227 -5.64 7.70 -5.62
C TRP A 227 -4.24 7.86 -5.04
N ALA A 228 -4.14 8.51 -3.88
CA ALA A 228 -2.90 8.48 -3.11
C ALA A 228 -2.50 7.03 -2.80
N CYS A 229 -1.21 6.75 -2.75
CA CYS A 229 -0.69 5.39 -2.63
C CYS A 229 0.27 5.26 -1.43
N GLY A 230 0.17 4.14 -0.72
CA GLY A 230 1.04 3.78 0.39
C GLY A 230 2.48 3.41 -0.03
N VAL A 231 2.83 3.51 -1.30
CA VAL A 231 4.22 3.51 -1.78
C VAL A 231 4.88 4.89 -1.55
N THR A 232 4.12 5.94 -1.23
CA THR A 232 4.68 7.26 -0.87
C THR A 232 5.75 7.19 0.22
N PRO A 233 5.63 6.41 1.32
CA PRO A 233 6.72 6.20 2.27
C PRO A 233 8.01 5.70 1.66
N GLN A 234 7.97 4.82 0.65
CA GLN A 234 9.18 4.35 -0.05
C GLN A 234 9.84 5.49 -0.83
N ALA A 235 9.04 6.30 -1.53
CA ALA A 235 9.55 7.49 -2.22
C ALA A 235 10.20 8.47 -1.22
N ALA A 236 9.62 8.61 -0.02
CA ALA A 236 10.20 9.42 1.05
C ALA A 236 11.51 8.83 1.59
N VAL A 237 11.62 7.50 1.77
CA VAL A 237 12.87 6.81 2.16
C VAL A 237 13.98 7.08 1.15
N MET A 238 13.67 6.94 -0.15
CA MET A 238 14.61 7.22 -1.24
C MET A 238 15.08 8.68 -1.23
N ALA A 239 14.12 9.63 -1.19
CA ALA A 239 14.41 11.06 -1.24
C ALA A 239 15.20 11.53 -0.01
N SER A 240 14.88 11.00 1.17
CA SER A 240 15.50 11.35 2.45
C SER A 240 16.83 10.65 2.68
N ARG A 241 17.19 9.67 1.84
CA ARG A 241 18.42 8.88 1.94
C ARG A 241 18.63 8.33 3.36
N LEU A 242 17.55 7.72 3.92
CA LEU A 242 17.63 7.11 5.24
C LEU A 242 18.74 6.04 5.26
N PRO A 243 19.52 5.95 6.35
CA PRO A 243 20.63 4.97 6.44
C PRO A 243 20.11 3.54 6.38
N PHE A 244 18.90 3.27 6.89
CA PHE A 244 18.28 1.94 6.81
C PHE A 244 16.74 2.05 6.81
N ALA A 245 16.07 1.21 6.02
CA ALA A 245 14.65 0.93 6.11
C ALA A 245 14.32 -0.43 5.50
N ILE A 246 13.22 -1.04 5.95
CA ILE A 246 12.59 -2.18 5.30
C ILE A 246 11.18 -1.75 4.89
N THR A 247 10.78 -2.06 3.65
CA THR A 247 9.41 -1.84 3.17
C THR A 247 8.87 -3.11 2.53
N HIS A 248 7.55 -3.17 2.31
CA HIS A 248 6.99 -4.12 1.34
C HIS A 248 7.46 -3.77 -0.08
N ALA A 249 7.50 -4.72 -1.00
CA ALA A 249 7.62 -4.40 -2.42
C ALA A 249 6.27 -3.89 -2.95
N PRO A 250 6.22 -2.88 -3.85
CA PRO A 250 4.97 -2.33 -4.37
C PRO A 250 4.05 -3.40 -4.97
N GLY A 251 2.81 -3.51 -4.45
CA GLY A 251 1.84 -4.54 -4.83
C GLY A 251 1.91 -5.85 -4.03
N TYR A 252 2.87 -5.99 -3.11
CA TYR A 252 3.08 -7.17 -2.27
C TYR A 252 2.78 -6.82 -0.80
N MET A 253 1.49 -6.63 -0.50
CA MET A 253 1.01 -6.06 0.75
C MET A 253 0.98 -7.05 1.90
N PHE A 254 0.93 -6.54 3.13
CA PHE A 254 0.52 -7.31 4.30
C PHE A 254 -0.99 -7.54 4.25
N VAL A 255 -1.46 -8.79 4.25
CA VAL A 255 -2.88 -9.15 4.31
C VAL A 255 -3.29 -9.32 5.76
N SER A 256 -4.19 -8.48 6.26
CA SER A 256 -4.60 -8.47 7.68
C SER A 256 -5.75 -9.42 7.99
N ASP A 257 -6.08 -9.59 9.29
CA ASP A 257 -7.29 -10.29 9.76
C ASP A 257 -8.46 -9.31 9.99
N VAL A 258 -8.30 -8.03 9.64
CA VAL A 258 -9.30 -6.96 9.81
C VAL A 258 -10.18 -6.85 8.58
N SER A 259 -11.50 -6.84 8.77
CA SER A 259 -12.44 -6.61 7.65
C SER A 259 -12.25 -5.22 7.06
N ASP A 260 -12.37 -5.10 5.73
CA ASP A 260 -12.39 -3.84 5.00
C ASP A 260 -13.46 -2.87 5.54
N THR A 261 -14.62 -3.41 5.93
CA THR A 261 -15.75 -2.65 6.51
C THR A 261 -15.42 -1.97 7.85
N THR A 262 -14.36 -2.39 8.54
CA THR A 262 -13.89 -1.71 9.76
C THR A 262 -13.41 -0.29 9.47
N TYR A 263 -12.95 -0.01 8.27
CA TYR A 263 -12.44 1.29 7.83
C TYR A 263 -13.46 2.12 7.05
N GLU A 264 -14.71 1.62 6.95
CA GLU A 264 -15.81 2.30 6.30
C GLU A 264 -16.50 3.29 7.27
N VAL A 265 -16.78 4.53 6.79
CA VAL A 265 -17.47 5.57 7.53
C VAL A 265 -18.80 5.97 6.84
#